data_699419314b17bc54ad1091eff941af6e
#
_entry.id   699419314b17bc54ad1091eff941af6e
#
_cell.length_a   1.000
_cell.length_b   1.000
_cell.length_c   1.000
_cell.angle_alpha   90.00
_cell.angle_beta   90.00
_cell.angle_gamma   90.00
#
_symmetry.space_group_name_H-M   'P 1'
#
loop_
_entity.id
_entity.type
_entity.pdbx_description
1 polymer ?
#
loop_
_entity_poly.entity_id
_entity_poly.type
_entity_poly.pdbx_seq_one_letter_code
_entity_poly.pdbx_strand_id
1 'polypeptide(L)'
;MRKLSVYLAVATTLLVVAPSFADDALTSDAIILKLAPAHKTRAVGSASGGLTAEQQAFIDSLKGRKRQIVVEERTELTKVVKEAHLPTVDLEVYFDFDSSVILPRAVPTLVKLGQALSSDRLKTSSFLISGHTDAKGAPGYNQRLSEARAGSVKAFLVGNFHVDPRQLISVGYGAEDLKDPSDPEAAENRRVTVVNLVAP
;
A
#
# COMPACT_ATOMS: atom_id res chain seq x y z
N MET A 1 -41.43 -71.34 8.94
CA MET A 1 -40.06 -70.87 8.95
C MET A 1 -40.00 -69.50 8.25
N ARG A 2 -39.98 -68.44 9.04
CA ARG A 2 -39.99 -67.07 8.49
C ARG A 2 -38.52 -66.56 8.42
N LYS A 3 -38.04 -66.24 7.22
CA LYS A 3 -36.72 -65.66 7.02
C LYS A 3 -36.81 -64.15 7.28
N LEU A 4 -36.01 -63.69 8.27
CA LEU A 4 -35.87 -62.28 8.59
C LEU A 4 -34.70 -61.71 7.77
N SER A 5 -35.02 -60.81 6.84
CA SER A 5 -33.98 -60.07 6.06
C SER A 5 -33.64 -58.79 6.81
N VAL A 6 -32.39 -58.69 7.23
CA VAL A 6 -31.81 -57.50 7.86
C VAL A 6 -31.24 -56.61 6.74
N TYR A 7 -31.84 -55.43 6.54
CA TYR A 7 -31.29 -54.38 5.68
C TYR A 7 -30.30 -53.55 6.47
N LEU A 8 -29.04 -53.62 6.07
CA LEU A 8 -27.95 -52.77 6.59
C LEU A 8 -27.99 -51.42 5.86
N ALA A 9 -28.44 -50.37 6.54
CA ALA A 9 -28.39 -49.02 5.99
C ALA A 9 -27.00 -48.41 6.21
N VAL A 10 -26.25 -48.22 5.13
CA VAL A 10 -24.98 -47.50 5.12
C VAL A 10 -25.29 -46.01 5.05
N ALA A 11 -25.13 -45.31 6.17
CA ALA A 11 -25.20 -43.85 6.22
C ALA A 11 -23.89 -43.24 5.75
N THR A 12 -23.84 -42.75 4.52
CA THR A 12 -22.74 -41.96 3.98
C THR A 12 -22.81 -40.54 4.55
N THR A 13 -22.00 -40.25 5.55
CA THR A 13 -21.81 -38.90 6.05
C THR A 13 -20.98 -38.09 5.04
N LEU A 14 -21.66 -37.20 4.35
CA LEU A 14 -20.99 -36.18 3.48
C LEU A 14 -20.28 -35.17 4.37
N LEU A 15 -18.98 -35.26 4.44
CA LEU A 15 -18.14 -34.26 5.12
C LEU A 15 -18.15 -32.98 4.25
N VAL A 16 -19.02 -32.04 4.60
CA VAL A 16 -18.98 -30.68 4.01
C VAL A 16 -17.75 -29.98 4.59
N VAL A 17 -16.66 -29.97 3.84
CA VAL A 17 -15.51 -29.10 4.12
C VAL A 17 -15.99 -27.68 3.85
N ALA A 18 -16.34 -26.94 4.92
CA ALA A 18 -16.55 -25.52 4.84
C ALA A 18 -15.27 -24.87 4.33
N PRO A 19 -15.33 -23.92 3.35
CA PRO A 19 -14.17 -23.16 2.98
C PRO A 19 -13.69 -22.42 4.22
N SER A 20 -12.51 -22.76 4.70
CA SER A 20 -11.78 -21.97 5.68
C SER A 20 -11.66 -20.57 5.07
N PHE A 21 -12.31 -19.58 5.68
CA PHE A 21 -12.02 -18.17 5.40
C PHE A 21 -10.58 -17.95 5.86
N ALA A 22 -9.66 -18.21 4.93
CA ALA A 22 -8.27 -17.89 5.14
C ALA A 22 -8.19 -16.37 5.29
N ASP A 23 -7.72 -15.99 6.48
CA ASP A 23 -7.01 -14.77 6.81
C ASP A 23 -7.01 -13.75 5.67
N ASP A 24 -7.51 -12.54 5.93
CA ASP A 24 -7.63 -11.42 4.98
C ASP A 24 -6.22 -10.90 4.58
N ALA A 25 -5.38 -11.84 4.16
CA ALA A 25 -4.01 -11.59 3.75
C ALA A 25 -4.05 -10.74 2.48
N LEU A 26 -3.55 -9.51 2.58
CA LEU A 26 -3.41 -8.58 1.47
C LEU A 26 -2.77 -9.28 0.26
N THR A 27 -3.57 -9.59 -0.76
CA THR A 27 -3.11 -10.23 -2.01
C THR A 27 -2.68 -9.17 -3.02
N SER A 28 -1.92 -9.56 -4.05
CA SER A 28 -1.59 -8.66 -5.17
C SER A 28 -2.84 -8.12 -5.85
N ASP A 29 -3.89 -8.95 -6.02
CA ASP A 29 -5.15 -8.53 -6.62
C ASP A 29 -5.91 -7.52 -5.74
N ALA A 30 -5.88 -7.70 -4.41
CA ALA A 30 -6.45 -6.73 -3.48
C ALA A 30 -5.70 -5.38 -3.53
N ILE A 31 -4.37 -5.40 -3.68
CA ILE A 31 -3.57 -4.19 -3.88
C ILE A 31 -3.93 -3.51 -5.21
N ILE A 32 -4.05 -4.29 -6.30
CA ILE A 32 -4.47 -3.76 -7.61
C ILE A 32 -5.83 -3.10 -7.50
N LEU A 33 -6.80 -3.73 -6.85
CA LEU A 33 -8.15 -3.17 -6.67
C LEU A 33 -8.14 -1.87 -5.86
N LYS A 34 -7.33 -1.80 -4.81
CA LYS A 34 -7.21 -0.60 -3.97
C LYS A 34 -6.48 0.54 -4.68
N LEU A 35 -5.47 0.24 -5.50
CA LEU A 35 -4.65 1.23 -6.19
C LEU A 35 -5.15 1.56 -7.60
N ALA A 36 -6.01 0.71 -8.20
CA ALA A 36 -6.54 1.03 -9.53
C ALA A 36 -7.45 2.27 -9.46
N PRO A 37 -7.31 3.19 -10.43
CA PRO A 37 -8.24 4.32 -10.53
C PRO A 37 -9.68 3.77 -10.65
N ALA A 38 -10.62 4.40 -9.95
CA ALA A 38 -12.04 4.06 -10.08
C ALA A 38 -12.45 4.24 -11.55
N HIS A 39 -13.06 3.22 -12.15
CA HIS A 39 -13.60 3.38 -13.49
C HIS A 39 -14.70 4.43 -13.47
N LYS A 40 -14.52 5.54 -14.20
CA LYS A 40 -15.58 6.53 -14.41
C LYS A 40 -16.76 5.86 -15.11
N THR A 41 -17.71 5.34 -14.35
CA THR A 41 -19.07 5.22 -14.87
C THR A 41 -19.56 6.64 -15.05
N ARG A 42 -19.91 6.99 -16.27
CA ARG A 42 -20.33 8.31 -16.71
C ARG A 42 -21.65 8.73 -16.01
N ALA A 43 -21.53 9.07 -14.72
CA ALA A 43 -22.62 9.72 -13.97
C ALA A 43 -22.46 11.22 -14.16
N VAL A 44 -23.36 11.78 -14.94
CA VAL A 44 -23.50 13.23 -15.12
C VAL A 44 -23.87 13.82 -13.77
N GLY A 45 -22.96 14.61 -13.16
CA GLY A 45 -23.33 15.50 -12.06
C GLY A 45 -22.63 15.37 -10.71
N SER A 46 -21.46 14.73 -10.59
CA SER A 46 -20.66 14.79 -9.35
C SER A 46 -19.34 15.50 -9.60
N ALA A 47 -18.96 16.41 -8.70
CA ALA A 47 -17.68 17.09 -8.70
C ALA A 47 -16.55 16.05 -8.83
N SER A 48 -15.82 16.10 -9.94
CA SER A 48 -14.78 15.15 -10.28
C SER A 48 -13.63 15.29 -9.30
N GLY A 49 -13.49 14.35 -8.35
CA GLY A 49 -12.26 14.13 -7.64
C GLY A 49 -11.19 13.70 -8.65
N GLY A 50 -10.41 14.61 -9.13
CA GLY A 50 -9.32 14.39 -10.07
C GLY A 50 -8.26 15.44 -9.83
N LEU A 51 -7.02 15.15 -10.20
CA LEU A 51 -5.93 16.11 -10.12
C LEU A 51 -6.21 17.31 -11.04
N THR A 52 -6.00 18.52 -10.54
CA THR A 52 -5.94 19.70 -11.39
C THR A 52 -4.67 19.68 -12.25
N ALA A 53 -4.63 20.48 -13.32
CA ALA A 53 -3.43 20.61 -14.15
C ALA A 53 -2.21 21.07 -13.33
N GLU A 54 -2.40 21.94 -12.34
CA GLU A 54 -1.38 22.44 -11.44
C GLU A 54 -0.87 21.33 -10.51
N GLN A 55 -1.78 20.54 -9.92
CA GLN A 55 -1.44 19.40 -9.07
C GLN A 55 -0.68 18.34 -9.87
N GLN A 56 -1.11 18.06 -11.10
CA GLN A 56 -0.41 17.13 -11.99
C GLN A 56 0.99 17.63 -12.34
N ALA A 57 1.15 18.89 -12.70
CA ALA A 57 2.45 19.51 -13.00
C ALA A 57 3.38 19.47 -11.77
N PHE A 58 2.85 19.69 -10.57
CA PHE A 58 3.59 19.56 -9.33
C PHE A 58 4.09 18.12 -9.12
N ILE A 59 3.21 17.12 -9.23
CA ILE A 59 3.59 15.70 -9.14
C ILE A 59 4.67 15.36 -10.18
N ASP A 60 4.50 15.78 -11.43
CA ASP A 60 5.44 15.51 -12.51
C ASP A 60 6.80 16.13 -12.23
N SER A 61 6.83 17.29 -11.59
CA SER A 61 8.06 17.96 -11.17
C SER A 61 8.86 17.15 -10.14
N LEU A 62 8.24 16.26 -9.38
CA LEU A 62 8.87 15.42 -8.36
C LEU A 62 9.41 14.10 -8.91
N LYS A 63 8.95 13.67 -10.08
CA LYS A 63 9.34 12.39 -10.70
C LYS A 63 10.82 12.39 -11.09
N GLY A 64 11.49 11.29 -10.83
CA GLY A 64 12.90 11.10 -11.22
C GLY A 64 13.92 11.97 -10.49
N ARG A 65 13.51 12.73 -9.48
CA ARG A 65 14.42 13.56 -8.70
C ARG A 65 15.39 12.72 -7.88
N LYS A 66 16.64 13.19 -7.79
CA LYS A 66 17.70 12.59 -6.97
C LYS A 66 17.82 13.24 -5.58
N ARG A 67 17.28 14.46 -5.40
CA ARG A 67 17.28 15.15 -4.11
C ARG A 67 16.08 14.75 -3.25
N GLN A 68 16.25 14.87 -1.94
CA GLN A 68 15.17 14.69 -0.96
C GLN A 68 14.06 15.72 -1.18
N ILE A 69 12.83 15.31 -0.87
CA ILE A 69 11.64 16.17 -0.90
C ILE A 69 11.67 17.05 0.35
N VAL A 70 11.57 18.35 0.16
CA VAL A 70 11.59 19.32 1.27
C VAL A 70 10.22 19.40 1.95
N VAL A 71 10.17 20.06 3.12
CA VAL A 71 8.96 20.12 3.97
C VAL A 71 7.75 20.68 3.22
N GLU A 72 7.95 21.76 2.46
CA GLU A 72 6.89 22.41 1.68
C GLU A 72 6.31 21.47 0.62
N GLU A 73 7.18 20.74 -0.08
CA GLU A 73 6.77 19.75 -1.08
C GLU A 73 6.01 18.57 -0.46
N ARG A 74 6.39 18.13 0.75
CA ARG A 74 5.66 17.08 1.48
C ARG A 74 4.27 17.54 1.89
N THR A 75 4.16 18.76 2.39
CA THR A 75 2.88 19.36 2.79
C THR A 75 1.96 19.46 1.58
N GLU A 76 2.46 19.93 0.45
CA GLU A 76 1.68 20.01 -0.79
C GLU A 76 1.28 18.62 -1.32
N LEU A 77 2.18 17.63 -1.29
CA LEU A 77 1.83 16.24 -1.63
C LEU A 77 0.70 15.69 -0.76
N THR A 78 0.77 15.90 0.56
CA THR A 78 -0.27 15.46 1.48
C THR A 78 -1.62 16.09 1.15
N LYS A 79 -1.62 17.40 0.85
CA LYS A 79 -2.80 18.14 0.46
C LYS A 79 -3.39 17.57 -0.84
N VAL A 80 -2.57 17.40 -1.87
CA VAL A 80 -2.99 16.85 -3.16
C VAL A 80 -3.60 15.46 -3.01
N VAL A 81 -2.95 14.56 -2.26
CA VAL A 81 -3.43 13.19 -2.02
C VAL A 81 -4.81 13.19 -1.35
N LYS A 82 -5.00 14.05 -0.33
CA LYS A 82 -6.26 14.16 0.42
C LYS A 82 -7.37 14.81 -0.41
N GLU A 83 -7.09 15.92 -1.09
CA GLU A 83 -8.09 16.65 -1.88
C GLU A 83 -8.56 15.88 -3.10
N ALA A 84 -7.64 15.22 -3.81
CA ALA A 84 -7.96 14.43 -4.99
C ALA A 84 -8.47 13.01 -4.65
N HIS A 85 -8.53 12.62 -3.37
CA HIS A 85 -8.97 11.30 -2.91
C HIS A 85 -8.25 10.17 -3.67
N LEU A 86 -6.91 10.27 -3.80
CA LEU A 86 -6.12 9.34 -4.59
C LEU A 86 -6.16 7.92 -4.00
N PRO A 87 -6.19 6.89 -4.86
CA PRO A 87 -6.18 5.50 -4.44
C PRO A 87 -4.95 5.17 -3.57
N THR A 88 -5.20 4.63 -2.39
CA THR A 88 -4.17 4.45 -1.35
C THR A 88 -4.27 3.06 -0.72
N VAL A 89 -3.12 2.47 -0.40
CA VAL A 89 -3.00 1.26 0.40
C VAL A 89 -1.94 1.43 1.49
N ASP A 90 -2.28 1.06 2.72
CA ASP A 90 -1.34 0.94 3.82
C ASP A 90 -0.76 -0.46 3.86
N LEU A 91 0.55 -0.55 4.02
CA LEU A 91 1.30 -1.78 4.10
C LEU A 91 2.09 -1.83 5.40
N GLU A 92 1.94 -2.92 6.11
CA GLU A 92 2.79 -3.19 7.25
C GLU A 92 4.13 -3.77 6.74
N VAL A 93 5.17 -2.94 6.77
CA VAL A 93 6.52 -3.32 6.33
C VAL A 93 7.44 -3.32 7.54
N TYR A 94 8.00 -4.48 7.84
CA TYR A 94 8.89 -4.65 9.00
C TYR A 94 10.33 -4.37 8.63
N PHE A 95 10.96 -3.50 9.41
CA PHE A 95 12.37 -3.16 9.34
C PHE A 95 13.09 -3.64 10.60
N ASP A 96 14.40 -3.74 10.53
CA ASP A 96 15.21 -3.97 11.71
C ASP A 96 15.18 -2.75 12.65
N PHE A 97 15.53 -3.01 13.93
CA PHE A 97 15.53 -1.96 14.92
C PHE A 97 16.49 -0.82 14.52
N ASP A 98 16.04 0.41 14.62
CA ASP A 98 16.80 1.61 14.28
C ASP A 98 17.42 1.57 12.86
N SER A 99 16.70 0.95 11.90
CA SER A 99 17.26 0.64 10.59
C SER A 99 16.20 0.79 9.49
N SER A 100 16.69 0.93 8.25
CA SER A 100 15.91 0.82 7.02
C SER A 100 16.09 -0.53 6.31
N VAL A 101 16.78 -1.47 6.95
CA VAL A 101 16.95 -2.84 6.40
C VAL A 101 15.62 -3.57 6.50
N ILE A 102 15.13 -4.05 5.35
CA ILE A 102 13.89 -4.81 5.24
C ILE A 102 14.08 -6.19 5.86
N LEU A 103 13.26 -6.54 6.85
CA LEU A 103 13.32 -7.87 7.46
C LEU A 103 12.74 -8.94 6.52
N PRO A 104 13.24 -10.19 6.58
CA PRO A 104 12.75 -11.30 5.75
C PRO A 104 11.22 -11.48 5.81
N ARG A 105 10.60 -11.25 6.98
CA ARG A 105 9.14 -11.34 7.16
C ARG A 105 8.33 -10.29 6.38
N ALA A 106 8.95 -9.18 5.96
CA ALA A 106 8.29 -8.15 5.15
C ALA A 106 8.35 -8.47 3.64
N VAL A 107 9.27 -9.34 3.21
CA VAL A 107 9.48 -9.67 1.80
C VAL A 107 8.20 -10.18 1.11
N PRO A 108 7.38 -11.09 1.69
CA PRO A 108 6.15 -11.54 1.04
C PRO A 108 5.17 -10.40 0.73
N THR A 109 5.03 -9.42 1.63
CA THR A 109 4.19 -8.23 1.42
C THR A 109 4.72 -7.37 0.27
N LEU A 110 6.04 -7.14 0.22
CA LEU A 110 6.69 -6.37 -0.85
C LEU A 110 6.68 -7.09 -2.20
N VAL A 111 6.72 -8.43 -2.22
CA VAL A 111 6.53 -9.23 -3.44
C VAL A 111 5.12 -9.02 -4.00
N LYS A 112 4.09 -9.09 -3.16
CA LYS A 112 2.70 -8.82 -3.58
C LYS A 112 2.54 -7.40 -4.12
N LEU A 113 3.16 -6.42 -3.47
CA LEU A 113 3.17 -5.03 -3.95
C LEU A 113 3.86 -4.93 -5.31
N GLY A 114 5.07 -5.50 -5.47
CA GLY A 114 5.81 -5.47 -6.73
C GLY A 114 5.04 -6.11 -7.88
N GLN A 115 4.41 -7.27 -7.65
CA GLN A 115 3.52 -7.93 -8.61
C GLN A 115 2.34 -7.03 -9.01
N ALA A 116 1.73 -6.36 -8.01
CA ALA A 116 0.63 -5.44 -8.27
C ALA A 116 1.05 -4.25 -9.13
N LEU A 117 2.15 -3.57 -8.78
CA LEU A 117 2.64 -2.39 -9.50
C LEU A 117 3.11 -2.73 -10.93
N SER A 118 3.61 -3.95 -11.15
CA SER A 118 4.03 -4.45 -12.48
C SER A 118 2.87 -4.99 -13.32
N SER A 119 1.66 -5.07 -12.77
CA SER A 119 0.48 -5.56 -13.50
C SER A 119 0.09 -4.64 -14.66
N ASP A 120 -0.60 -5.18 -15.68
CA ASP A 120 -1.07 -4.40 -16.82
C ASP A 120 -1.95 -3.21 -16.43
N ARG A 121 -2.64 -3.30 -15.30
CA ARG A 121 -3.51 -2.23 -14.79
C ARG A 121 -2.76 -1.07 -14.16
N LEU A 122 -1.56 -1.30 -13.62
CA LEU A 122 -0.81 -0.33 -12.83
C LEU A 122 0.57 0.03 -13.39
N LYS A 123 1.12 -0.75 -14.33
CA LYS A 123 2.49 -0.58 -14.86
C LYS A 123 2.79 0.78 -15.49
N THR A 124 1.76 1.56 -15.86
CA THR A 124 1.91 2.91 -16.42
C THR A 124 1.64 4.00 -15.40
N SER A 125 1.21 3.64 -14.20
CA SER A 125 0.94 4.59 -13.11
C SER A 125 2.21 5.08 -12.45
N SER A 126 2.10 6.20 -11.73
CA SER A 126 3.16 6.70 -10.83
C SER A 126 2.69 6.57 -9.39
N PHE A 127 3.62 6.26 -8.49
CA PHE A 127 3.28 5.96 -7.11
C PHE A 127 4.10 6.80 -6.13
N LEU A 128 3.45 7.24 -5.07
CA LEU A 128 4.10 7.78 -3.89
C LEU A 128 4.28 6.66 -2.87
N ILE A 129 5.50 6.44 -2.41
CA ILE A 129 5.85 5.53 -1.32
C ILE A 129 6.16 6.38 -0.10
N SER A 130 5.29 6.36 0.88
CA SER A 130 5.38 7.16 2.10
C SER A 130 5.78 6.30 3.29
N GLY A 131 6.90 6.61 3.94
CA GLY A 131 7.32 5.98 5.19
C GLY A 131 6.79 6.76 6.38
N HIS A 132 6.31 6.05 7.41
CA HIS A 132 5.82 6.62 8.66
C HIS A 132 6.49 5.95 9.87
N THR A 133 6.62 6.68 10.96
CA THR A 133 7.03 6.17 12.27
C THR A 133 5.91 6.39 13.28
N ASP A 134 6.01 5.76 14.44
CA ASP A 134 5.31 6.21 15.62
C ASP A 134 5.95 7.51 16.15
N ALA A 135 5.33 8.10 17.19
CA ALA A 135 5.79 9.35 17.79
C ALA A 135 6.97 9.17 18.76
N LYS A 136 7.45 7.94 18.95
CA LYS A 136 8.59 7.68 19.83
C LYS A 136 9.89 8.20 19.23
N GLY A 137 10.63 8.99 20.02
CA GLY A 137 11.92 9.56 19.59
C GLY A 137 11.82 10.99 19.06
N ALA A 138 12.96 11.52 18.61
CA ALA A 138 13.05 12.90 18.14
C ALA A 138 12.44 13.07 16.74
N PRO A 139 11.67 14.15 16.47
CA PRO A 139 11.01 14.34 15.16
C PRO A 139 11.97 14.29 13.98
N GLY A 140 13.11 14.98 14.05
CA GLY A 140 14.10 14.99 12.97
C GLY A 140 14.76 13.63 12.72
N TYR A 141 14.86 12.79 13.77
CA TYR A 141 15.30 11.41 13.64
C TYR A 141 14.24 10.57 12.92
N ASN A 142 12.99 10.62 13.37
CA ASN A 142 11.86 9.89 12.75
C ASN A 142 11.68 10.27 11.29
N GLN A 143 11.89 11.56 10.96
CA GLN A 143 11.85 12.03 9.58
C GLN A 143 12.90 11.30 8.70
N ARG A 144 14.17 11.29 9.13
CA ARG A 144 15.24 10.62 8.37
C ARG A 144 15.05 9.11 8.28
N LEU A 145 14.61 8.49 9.37
CA LEU A 145 14.36 7.05 9.43
C LEU A 145 13.24 6.64 8.47
N SER A 146 12.11 7.36 8.48
CA SER A 146 10.97 7.08 7.60
C SER A 146 11.33 7.28 6.12
N GLU A 147 12.14 8.29 5.82
CA GLU A 147 12.64 8.52 4.45
C GLU A 147 13.57 7.41 3.98
N ALA A 148 14.51 6.97 4.81
CA ALA A 148 15.39 5.84 4.50
C ALA A 148 14.58 4.55 4.27
N ARG A 149 13.53 4.30 5.06
CA ARG A 149 12.62 3.16 4.90
C ARG A 149 11.84 3.20 3.60
N ALA A 150 11.26 4.35 3.25
CA ALA A 150 10.59 4.55 1.96
C ALA A 150 11.56 4.33 0.79
N GLY A 151 12.80 4.81 0.91
CA GLY A 151 13.87 4.59 -0.05
C GLY A 151 14.23 3.12 -0.23
N SER A 152 14.30 2.34 0.87
CA SER A 152 14.57 0.90 0.82
C SER A 152 13.45 0.13 0.10
N VAL A 153 12.19 0.47 0.36
CA VAL A 153 11.05 -0.13 -0.37
C VAL A 153 11.12 0.20 -1.86
N LYS A 154 11.38 1.47 -2.22
CA LYS A 154 11.60 1.87 -3.63
C LYS A 154 12.72 1.06 -4.27
N ALA A 155 13.87 0.94 -3.60
CA ALA A 155 15.03 0.18 -4.12
C ALA A 155 14.68 -1.30 -4.31
N PHE A 156 13.93 -1.90 -3.39
CA PHE A 156 13.44 -3.27 -3.50
C PHE A 156 12.55 -3.48 -4.73
N LEU A 157 11.59 -2.58 -4.96
CA LEU A 157 10.66 -2.65 -6.10
C LEU A 157 11.39 -2.49 -7.45
N VAL A 158 12.31 -1.53 -7.54
CA VAL A 158 13.13 -1.30 -8.74
C VAL A 158 14.01 -2.51 -9.04
N GLY A 159 14.70 -3.04 -8.02
CA GLY A 159 15.66 -4.11 -8.20
C GLY A 159 15.03 -5.48 -8.49
N ASN A 160 13.86 -5.77 -7.92
CA ASN A 160 13.26 -7.11 -8.01
C ASN A 160 12.09 -7.20 -9.01
N PHE A 161 11.41 -6.08 -9.30
CA PHE A 161 10.21 -6.06 -10.15
C PHE A 161 10.36 -5.18 -11.39
N HIS A 162 11.53 -4.59 -11.59
CA HIS A 162 11.84 -3.73 -12.75
C HIS A 162 10.86 -2.56 -12.92
N VAL A 163 10.27 -2.10 -11.81
CA VAL A 163 9.45 -0.88 -11.81
C VAL A 163 10.35 0.30 -12.16
N ASP A 164 9.95 1.14 -13.11
CA ASP A 164 10.74 2.32 -13.50
C ASP A 164 10.92 3.25 -12.28
N PRO A 165 12.16 3.56 -11.87
CA PRO A 165 12.43 4.43 -10.72
C PRO A 165 11.80 5.83 -10.86
N ARG A 166 11.48 6.28 -12.09
CA ARG A 166 10.79 7.55 -12.36
C ARG A 166 9.30 7.49 -12.01
N GLN A 167 8.72 6.29 -11.95
CA GLN A 167 7.34 6.08 -11.52
C GLN A 167 7.20 6.09 -9.99
N LEU A 168 8.30 6.02 -9.24
CA LEU A 168 8.29 5.92 -7.79
C LEU A 168 8.87 7.19 -7.14
N ILE A 169 8.02 7.90 -6.40
CA ILE A 169 8.41 8.99 -5.51
C ILE A 169 8.46 8.41 -4.08
N SER A 170 9.59 8.54 -3.37
CA SER A 170 9.72 8.09 -1.98
C SER A 170 9.84 9.29 -1.05
N VAL A 171 9.08 9.28 0.04
CA VAL A 171 9.00 10.38 1.02
C VAL A 171 8.88 9.82 2.43
N GLY A 172 9.60 10.42 3.38
CA GLY A 172 9.39 10.18 4.80
C GLY A 172 8.46 11.23 5.40
N TYR A 173 7.57 10.80 6.27
CA TYR A 173 6.69 11.67 7.04
C TYR A 173 7.01 11.63 8.54
N GLY A 174 7.92 10.75 8.99
CA GLY A 174 8.15 10.56 10.41
C GLY A 174 6.84 10.26 11.12
N ALA A 175 6.59 10.98 12.21
CA ALA A 175 5.35 10.92 13.00
C ALA A 175 4.36 12.06 12.65
N GLU A 176 4.54 12.78 11.55
CA GLU A 176 3.68 13.91 11.18
C GLU A 176 2.27 13.48 10.69
N ASP A 177 2.12 12.24 10.22
CA ASP A 177 0.85 11.70 9.73
C ASP A 177 0.60 10.34 10.39
N LEU A 178 0.17 10.36 11.64
CA LEU A 178 -0.16 9.16 12.41
C LEU A 178 -1.45 8.53 11.90
N LYS A 179 -1.48 7.20 11.83
CA LYS A 179 -2.69 6.45 11.51
C LYS A 179 -3.66 6.44 12.69
N ASP A 180 -3.11 6.27 13.89
CA ASP A 180 -3.83 6.42 15.15
C ASP A 180 -3.26 7.58 15.97
N PRO A 181 -3.84 8.79 15.88
CA PRO A 181 -3.46 9.93 16.70
C PRO A 181 -3.84 9.77 18.18
N SER A 182 -4.76 8.86 18.52
CA SER A 182 -5.18 8.62 19.91
C SER A 182 -4.18 7.77 20.68
N ASP A 183 -3.41 6.91 19.99
CA ASP A 183 -2.23 6.22 20.51
C ASP A 183 -1.02 6.51 19.60
N PRO A 184 -0.29 7.61 19.83
CA PRO A 184 0.80 8.03 18.97
C PRO A 184 1.97 7.04 18.88
N GLU A 185 2.12 6.14 19.85
CA GLU A 185 3.17 5.11 19.88
C GLU A 185 2.69 3.75 19.36
N ALA A 186 1.45 3.64 18.91
CA ALA A 186 0.88 2.41 18.37
C ALA A 186 1.71 1.84 17.21
N ALA A 187 1.76 0.51 17.15
CA ALA A 187 2.53 -0.21 16.12
C ALA A 187 2.04 0.08 14.70
N GLU A 188 0.75 0.35 14.53
CA GLU A 188 0.13 0.64 13.22
C GLU A 188 0.55 1.99 12.62
N ASN A 189 1.12 2.89 13.45
CA ASN A 189 1.74 4.12 12.96
C ASN A 189 3.03 3.84 12.19
N ARG A 190 3.72 2.73 12.48
CA ARG A 190 4.93 2.27 11.77
C ARG A 190 4.54 1.52 10.50
N ARG A 191 4.24 2.25 9.44
CA ARG A 191 3.74 1.71 8.18
C ARG A 191 4.43 2.31 6.96
N VAL A 192 4.19 1.70 5.82
CA VAL A 192 4.46 2.27 4.50
C VAL A 192 3.12 2.42 3.78
N THR A 193 2.84 3.62 3.32
CA THR A 193 1.65 3.92 2.52
C THR A 193 2.05 4.03 1.05
N VAL A 194 1.29 3.41 0.16
CA VAL A 194 1.46 3.55 -1.29
C VAL A 194 0.23 4.22 -1.88
N VAL A 195 0.44 5.30 -2.61
CA VAL A 195 -0.61 6.09 -3.26
C VAL A 195 -0.41 6.02 -4.76
N ASN A 196 -1.45 5.73 -5.53
CA ASN A 196 -1.41 5.91 -6.97
C ASN A 196 -1.65 7.39 -7.30
N LEU A 197 -0.66 8.01 -7.94
CA LEU A 197 -0.65 9.43 -8.31
C LEU A 197 -1.37 9.70 -9.65
N VAL A 198 -2.04 8.71 -10.21
CA VAL A 198 -2.91 8.87 -11.38
C VAL A 198 -4.34 9.06 -10.87
N ALA A 199 -4.95 10.18 -11.25
CA ALA A 199 -6.33 10.49 -10.89
C ALA A 199 -7.31 9.41 -11.38
N PRO A 200 -8.37 9.11 -10.61
CA PRO A 200 -9.41 8.18 -11.02
C PRO A 200 -10.23 8.67 -12.23
#